data_8a1c9ff664141e2998a843e6f68ac07b
#
_entry.id   8a1c9ff664141e2998a843e6f68ac07b
#
_cell.length_a   1.000
_cell.length_b   1.000
_cell.length_c   1.000
_cell.angle_alpha   90.00
_cell.angle_beta   90.00
_cell.angle_gamma   90.00
#
_symmetry.space_group_name_H-M   'P 1'
#
loop_
_entity.id
_entity.type
_entity.pdbx_description
1 polymer ?
#
loop_
_entity_poly.entity_id
_entity_poly.type
_entity_poly.pdbx_seq_one_letter_code
_entity_poly.pdbx_strand_id
1 'polypeptide(L)'
;GSREALADYSGPLAWYPAEVNTSTRKGWFHHDVEDSQVRSVDELFSIWKGSVGGNATFLLNVPPNRDGLLADADVEVLARLGEKIADFRSRRIEASREDEANVVTLRFDAPRTVGAIVLEEDIAQGQRIDEAVVTSCVEGTGEQEIARVHCVGYRRIVTLEKPVTATRIRVTVTASRQGFYLADVYAVRA
;
A
#
# COMPACT_ATOMS: atom_id res chain seq x y z
N GLY A 1 7.97 -8.91 16.87
CA GLY A 1 8.93 -9.96 16.61
C GLY A 1 9.76 -9.66 15.38
N SER A 2 11.03 -10.07 15.38
CA SER A 2 11.87 -9.96 14.20
C SER A 2 11.65 -11.15 13.26
N ARG A 3 12.06 -11.04 11.99
CA ARG A 3 12.05 -12.15 11.05
C ARG A 3 12.93 -13.31 11.53
N GLU A 4 14.07 -12.99 12.13
CA GLU A 4 15.00 -13.97 12.69
C GLU A 4 14.33 -14.78 13.81
N ALA A 5 13.59 -14.11 14.71
CA ALA A 5 12.86 -14.78 15.78
C ALA A 5 11.75 -15.71 15.26
N LEU A 6 11.16 -15.40 14.07
CA LEU A 6 10.15 -16.24 13.43
C LEU A 6 10.76 -17.39 12.62
N ALA A 7 11.97 -17.24 12.10
CA ALA A 7 12.63 -18.29 11.33
C ALA A 7 12.90 -19.56 12.15
N ASP A 8 13.25 -19.40 13.43
CA ASP A 8 13.54 -20.50 14.34
C ASP A 8 12.32 -20.96 15.17
N TYR A 9 11.17 -20.28 15.01
CA TYR A 9 9.97 -20.61 15.77
C TYR A 9 9.21 -21.79 15.18
N SER A 10 9.10 -22.86 15.93
CA SER A 10 8.39 -24.10 15.54
C SER A 10 7.02 -24.28 16.22
N GLY A 11 6.60 -23.32 17.06
CA GLY A 11 5.32 -23.37 17.75
C GLY A 11 4.12 -22.95 16.86
N PRO A 12 2.87 -23.04 17.36
CA PRO A 12 1.69 -22.61 16.64
C PRO A 12 1.69 -21.10 16.39
N LEU A 13 1.37 -20.70 15.16
CA LEU A 13 1.17 -19.30 14.81
C LEU A 13 -0.31 -18.92 14.97
N ALA A 14 -0.58 -17.74 15.50
CA ALA A 14 -1.89 -17.14 15.53
C ALA A 14 -1.96 -15.97 14.54
N TRP A 15 -3.12 -15.80 13.91
CA TRP A 15 -3.41 -14.62 13.12
C TRP A 15 -3.46 -13.39 14.04
N TYR A 16 -2.59 -12.43 13.78
CA TYR A 16 -2.53 -11.16 14.49
C TYR A 16 -2.32 -10.03 13.48
N PRO A 17 -3.39 -9.34 13.04
CA PRO A 17 -3.27 -8.29 12.03
C PRO A 17 -2.45 -7.12 12.59
N ALA A 18 -1.50 -6.64 11.80
CA ALA A 18 -0.78 -5.42 12.13
C ALA A 18 -1.72 -4.22 12.05
N GLU A 19 -1.61 -3.28 12.99
CA GLU A 19 -2.40 -2.07 13.06
C GLU A 19 -1.50 -0.85 13.21
N VAL A 20 -1.79 0.19 12.44
CA VAL A 20 -1.24 1.53 12.62
C VAL A 20 -2.34 2.39 13.21
N ASN A 21 -2.21 2.68 14.51
CA ASN A 21 -3.16 3.47 15.28
C ASN A 21 -2.64 4.90 15.45
N THR A 22 -3.43 5.88 15.03
CA THR A 22 -3.09 7.30 15.15
C THR A 22 -4.35 8.16 15.29
N SER A 23 -4.19 9.46 15.51
CA SER A 23 -5.29 10.41 15.65
C SER A 23 -5.17 11.51 14.59
N THR A 24 -6.29 12.14 14.23
CA THR A 24 -6.32 13.38 13.45
C THR A 24 -5.65 14.53 14.19
N ARG A 25 -5.48 14.43 15.50
CA ARG A 25 -4.94 15.46 16.40
C ARG A 25 -3.67 14.99 17.09
N LYS A 26 -3.02 15.88 17.81
CA LYS A 26 -1.81 15.56 18.59
C LYS A 26 -2.09 14.55 19.72
N GLY A 27 -3.26 14.64 20.33
CA GLY A 27 -3.73 13.75 21.39
C GLY A 27 -4.88 12.84 20.93
N TRP A 28 -5.46 12.10 21.88
CA TRP A 28 -6.57 11.18 21.64
C TRP A 28 -7.94 11.81 21.89
N PHE A 29 -7.98 12.99 22.51
CA PHE A 29 -9.18 13.70 22.87
C PHE A 29 -9.24 15.06 22.17
N HIS A 30 -10.48 15.58 22.03
CA HIS A 30 -10.73 16.88 21.45
C HIS A 30 -10.42 18.00 22.45
N HIS A 31 -9.76 19.04 21.97
CA HIS A 31 -9.55 20.32 22.65
C HIS A 31 -9.79 21.45 21.65
N ASP A 32 -10.71 22.40 21.96
CA ASP A 32 -11.12 23.47 21.06
C ASP A 32 -9.94 24.32 20.56
N VAL A 33 -8.93 24.52 21.42
CA VAL A 33 -7.72 25.28 21.09
C VAL A 33 -6.82 24.58 20.05
N GLU A 34 -7.07 23.30 19.74
CA GLU A 34 -6.31 22.49 18.80
C GLU A 34 -6.99 22.34 17.43
N ASP A 35 -8.14 22.99 17.19
CA ASP A 35 -8.89 22.88 15.92
C ASP A 35 -8.07 23.36 14.72
N SER A 36 -7.17 24.32 14.93
CA SER A 36 -6.21 24.76 13.90
C SER A 36 -4.99 23.85 13.70
N GLN A 37 -4.86 22.77 14.49
CA GLN A 37 -3.70 21.88 14.53
C GLN A 37 -4.06 20.44 14.11
N VAL A 38 -5.20 20.25 13.44
CA VAL A 38 -5.56 18.96 12.83
C VAL A 38 -4.50 18.58 11.80
N ARG A 39 -4.10 17.30 11.78
CA ARG A 39 -3.11 16.80 10.81
C ARG A 39 -3.53 17.12 9.39
N SER A 40 -2.56 17.46 8.55
CA SER A 40 -2.82 17.74 7.15
C SER A 40 -3.27 16.51 6.39
N VAL A 41 -4.04 16.71 5.32
CA VAL A 41 -4.46 15.65 4.40
C VAL A 41 -3.26 14.89 3.84
N ASP A 42 -2.15 15.59 3.54
CA ASP A 42 -0.93 14.98 3.00
C ASP A 42 -0.25 14.05 4.01
N GLU A 43 -0.21 14.46 5.27
CA GLU A 43 0.32 13.64 6.36
C GLU A 43 -0.52 12.37 6.55
N LEU A 44 -1.86 12.51 6.67
CA LEU A 44 -2.77 11.37 6.83
C LEU A 44 -2.74 10.43 5.61
N PHE A 45 -2.64 10.98 4.40
CA PHE A 45 -2.50 10.18 3.19
C PHE A 45 -1.17 9.41 3.15
N SER A 46 -0.09 10.02 3.63
CA SER A 46 1.21 9.33 3.77
C SER A 46 1.12 8.19 4.76
N ILE A 47 0.46 8.40 5.91
CA ILE A 47 0.22 7.34 6.91
C ILE A 47 -0.66 6.24 6.32
N TRP A 48 -1.73 6.59 5.59
CA TRP A 48 -2.58 5.62 4.90
C TRP A 48 -1.78 4.77 3.90
N LYS A 49 -0.93 5.38 3.07
CA LYS A 49 -0.05 4.62 2.15
C LYS A 49 0.91 3.71 2.88
N GLY A 50 1.49 4.17 4.00
CA GLY A 50 2.44 3.39 4.79
C GLY A 50 1.78 2.25 5.58
N SER A 51 0.55 2.43 6.05
CA SER A 51 -0.20 1.43 6.81
C SER A 51 -0.93 0.43 5.90
N VAL A 52 -1.94 0.90 5.16
CA VAL A 52 -2.72 0.05 4.24
C VAL A 52 -1.82 -0.52 3.14
N GLY A 53 -0.93 0.30 2.58
CA GLY A 53 0.07 -0.15 1.60
C GLY A 53 1.26 -0.88 2.22
N GLY A 54 1.30 -1.05 3.53
CA GLY A 54 2.26 -1.82 4.29
C GLY A 54 1.68 -3.12 4.86
N ASN A 55 0.52 -3.56 4.38
CA ASN A 55 -0.19 -4.75 4.89
C ASN A 55 -0.66 -4.61 6.35
N ALA A 56 -1.07 -3.39 6.78
CA ALA A 56 -1.58 -3.11 8.11
C ALA A 56 -2.94 -2.43 8.06
N THR A 57 -3.74 -2.60 9.10
CA THR A 57 -4.97 -1.84 9.31
C THR A 57 -4.63 -0.39 9.65
N PHE A 58 -5.31 0.55 9.05
CA PHE A 58 -5.23 1.96 9.43
C PHE A 58 -6.39 2.31 10.35
N LEU A 59 -6.12 2.43 11.66
CA LEU A 59 -7.07 2.86 12.67
C LEU A 59 -6.84 4.34 12.96
N LEU A 60 -7.75 5.19 12.48
CA LEU A 60 -7.69 6.64 12.66
C LEU A 60 -8.69 7.09 13.72
N ASN A 61 -8.19 7.56 14.87
CA ASN A 61 -9.00 8.20 15.88
C ASN A 61 -9.40 9.60 15.44
N VAL A 62 -10.70 9.91 15.55
CA VAL A 62 -11.26 11.23 15.31
C VAL A 62 -12.08 11.59 16.56
N PRO A 63 -11.50 12.39 17.48
CA PRO A 63 -12.13 12.63 18.77
C PRO A 63 -13.35 13.53 18.64
N PRO A 64 -14.50 13.15 19.22
CA PRO A 64 -15.69 13.99 19.25
C PRO A 64 -15.48 15.19 20.20
N ASN A 65 -16.15 16.30 19.90
CA ASN A 65 -16.24 17.46 20.78
C ASN A 65 -17.17 17.18 21.99
N ARG A 66 -17.41 18.19 22.85
CA ARG A 66 -18.25 18.05 24.05
C ARG A 66 -19.72 17.78 23.76
N ASP A 67 -20.19 18.11 22.55
CA ASP A 67 -21.56 17.85 22.09
C ASP A 67 -21.72 16.45 21.47
N GLY A 68 -20.63 15.67 21.42
CA GLY A 68 -20.59 14.34 20.81
C GLY A 68 -20.52 14.37 19.27
N LEU A 69 -20.18 15.52 18.68
CA LEU A 69 -20.05 15.72 17.24
C LEU A 69 -18.57 15.78 16.83
N LEU A 70 -18.27 15.46 15.59
CA LEU A 70 -16.96 15.75 15.02
C LEU A 70 -16.83 17.26 14.78
N ALA A 71 -15.67 17.83 15.09
CA ALA A 71 -15.40 19.23 14.79
C ALA A 71 -15.27 19.43 13.26
N ASP A 72 -15.69 20.59 12.76
CA ASP A 72 -15.71 20.90 11.32
C ASP A 72 -14.33 20.70 10.67
N ALA A 73 -13.24 21.04 11.37
CA ALA A 73 -11.89 20.84 10.90
C ALA A 73 -11.54 19.35 10.66
N ASP A 74 -12.01 18.45 11.53
CA ASP A 74 -11.82 17.01 11.35
C ASP A 74 -12.68 16.50 10.20
N VAL A 75 -13.92 16.95 10.07
CA VAL A 75 -14.82 16.58 8.96
C VAL A 75 -14.23 16.99 7.61
N GLU A 76 -13.71 18.20 7.50
CA GLU A 76 -13.06 18.68 6.27
C GLU A 76 -11.85 17.84 5.89
N VAL A 77 -10.95 17.57 6.84
CA VAL A 77 -9.74 16.78 6.60
C VAL A 77 -10.10 15.35 6.20
N LEU A 78 -11.09 14.72 6.84
CA LEU A 78 -11.55 13.37 6.48
C LEU A 78 -12.14 13.30 5.07
N ALA A 79 -12.98 14.28 4.70
CA ALA A 79 -13.56 14.36 3.36
C ALA A 79 -12.45 14.45 2.30
N ARG A 80 -11.51 15.38 2.48
CA ARG A 80 -10.37 15.57 1.56
C ARG A 80 -9.41 14.39 1.53
N LEU A 81 -9.22 13.69 2.64
CA LEU A 81 -8.46 12.44 2.68
C LEU A 81 -9.15 11.37 1.83
N GLY A 82 -10.48 11.24 1.95
CA GLY A 82 -11.28 10.33 1.13
C GLY A 82 -11.14 10.62 -0.36
N GLU A 83 -11.24 11.89 -0.77
CA GLU A 83 -11.03 12.35 -2.15
C GLU A 83 -9.63 12.00 -2.65
N LYS A 84 -8.59 12.23 -1.85
CA LYS A 84 -7.21 11.94 -2.21
C LYS A 84 -6.94 10.44 -2.37
N ILE A 85 -7.55 9.60 -1.54
CA ILE A 85 -7.50 8.13 -1.68
C ILE A 85 -8.23 7.70 -2.96
N ALA A 86 -9.41 8.27 -3.24
CA ALA A 86 -10.17 7.98 -4.45
C ALA A 86 -9.39 8.40 -5.72
N ASP A 87 -8.78 9.58 -5.70
CA ASP A 87 -7.90 10.05 -6.79
C ASP A 87 -6.73 9.07 -7.02
N PHE A 88 -6.01 8.68 -5.96
CA PHE A 88 -4.93 7.69 -6.08
C PHE A 88 -5.40 6.40 -6.76
N ARG A 89 -6.57 5.88 -6.36
CA ARG A 89 -7.14 4.66 -6.94
C ARG A 89 -7.57 4.85 -8.40
N SER A 90 -8.12 6.01 -8.74
CA SER A 90 -8.58 6.34 -10.10
C SER A 90 -7.43 6.45 -11.10
N ARG A 91 -6.20 6.67 -10.63
CA ARG A 91 -5.00 6.74 -11.47
C ARG A 91 -4.43 5.36 -11.85
N ARG A 92 -5.17 4.27 -11.58
CA ARG A 92 -4.82 2.94 -12.08
C ARG A 92 -4.64 2.97 -13.60
N ILE A 93 -3.54 2.40 -14.08
CA ILE A 93 -3.22 2.30 -15.49
C ILE A 93 -3.82 1.00 -16.03
N GLU A 94 -4.58 1.10 -17.12
CA GLU A 94 -5.06 -0.09 -17.84
C GLU A 94 -3.88 -0.84 -18.43
N ALA A 95 -3.87 -2.16 -18.26
CA ALA A 95 -2.85 -3.06 -18.74
C ALA A 95 -3.43 -4.43 -19.04
N SER A 96 -2.87 -5.13 -20.03
CA SER A 96 -3.04 -6.58 -20.11
C SER A 96 -2.19 -7.24 -19.04
N ARG A 97 -2.72 -8.27 -18.39
CA ARG A 97 -2.05 -9.05 -17.35
C ARG A 97 -1.77 -10.46 -17.85
N GLU A 98 -0.54 -10.90 -17.70
CA GLU A 98 -0.09 -12.27 -17.97
C GLU A 98 0.51 -12.85 -16.70
N ASP A 99 0.04 -14.02 -16.28
CA ASP A 99 0.53 -14.73 -15.10
C ASP A 99 1.29 -15.99 -15.56
N GLU A 100 2.55 -16.11 -15.17
CA GLU A 100 3.40 -17.24 -15.51
C GLU A 100 4.22 -17.68 -14.30
N ALA A 101 3.89 -18.83 -13.73
CA ALA A 101 4.54 -19.38 -12.54
C ALA A 101 4.61 -18.36 -11.37
N ASN A 102 5.80 -17.81 -11.10
CA ASN A 102 6.05 -16.83 -10.04
C ASN A 102 6.16 -15.39 -10.57
N VAL A 103 5.71 -15.13 -11.81
CA VAL A 103 5.84 -13.84 -12.48
C VAL A 103 4.46 -13.34 -12.90
N VAL A 104 4.16 -12.08 -12.58
CA VAL A 104 3.04 -11.32 -13.15
C VAL A 104 3.59 -10.22 -14.04
N THR A 105 3.14 -10.19 -15.27
CA THR A 105 3.55 -9.17 -16.26
C THR A 105 2.36 -8.28 -16.60
N LEU A 106 2.53 -6.97 -16.43
CA LEU A 106 1.62 -5.94 -16.91
C LEU A 106 2.19 -5.33 -18.20
N ARG A 107 1.42 -5.34 -19.28
CA ARG A 107 1.77 -4.69 -20.55
C ARG A 107 0.84 -3.52 -20.82
N PHE A 108 1.41 -2.39 -21.14
CA PHE A 108 0.69 -1.18 -21.52
C PHE A 108 0.62 -1.06 -23.04
N ASP A 109 -0.46 -0.50 -23.56
CA ASP A 109 -0.69 -0.20 -24.99
C ASP A 109 0.30 0.83 -25.57
N ALA A 110 0.87 1.68 -24.69
CA ALA A 110 1.88 2.69 -25.02
C ALA A 110 2.75 2.94 -23.76
N PRO A 111 3.90 3.63 -23.90
CA PRO A 111 4.70 4.04 -22.74
C PRO A 111 3.86 4.82 -21.72
N ARG A 112 3.89 4.42 -20.46
CA ARG A 112 3.17 5.04 -19.33
C ARG A 112 4.14 5.49 -18.25
N THR A 113 3.88 6.66 -17.66
CA THR A 113 4.64 7.13 -16.51
C THR A 113 4.02 6.58 -15.23
N VAL A 114 4.74 5.65 -14.61
CA VAL A 114 4.33 4.92 -13.41
C VAL A 114 4.93 5.58 -12.19
N GLY A 115 4.11 5.93 -11.20
CA GLY A 115 4.53 6.51 -9.91
C GLY A 115 4.43 5.52 -8.75
N ALA A 116 3.57 4.49 -8.88
CA ALA A 116 3.47 3.43 -7.89
C ALA A 116 3.01 2.10 -8.51
N ILE A 117 3.30 1.00 -7.83
CA ILE A 117 2.78 -0.33 -8.13
C ILE A 117 2.05 -0.83 -6.89
N VAL A 118 0.89 -1.43 -7.07
CA VAL A 118 0.12 -2.06 -6.01
C VAL A 118 0.06 -3.55 -6.24
N LEU A 119 0.36 -4.31 -5.19
CA LEU A 119 0.31 -5.75 -5.16
C LEU A 119 -0.70 -6.17 -4.09
N GLU A 120 -1.57 -7.11 -4.43
CA GLU A 120 -2.55 -7.69 -3.50
C GLU A 120 -2.44 -9.20 -3.55
N GLU A 121 -2.12 -9.80 -2.43
CA GLU A 121 -2.07 -11.25 -2.27
C GLU A 121 -3.41 -11.78 -1.78
N ASP A 122 -3.86 -12.91 -2.29
CA ASP A 122 -4.97 -13.65 -1.66
C ASP A 122 -4.48 -14.24 -0.33
N ILE A 123 -4.93 -13.63 0.75
CA ILE A 123 -4.58 -14.03 2.12
C ILE A 123 -5.62 -14.93 2.78
N ALA A 124 -6.58 -15.50 2.06
CA ALA A 124 -7.59 -16.38 2.63
C ALA A 124 -6.99 -17.56 3.43
N GLN A 125 -5.77 -17.96 3.06
CA GLN A 125 -5.00 -19.00 3.78
C GLN A 125 -3.74 -18.43 4.44
N GLY A 126 -3.68 -17.14 4.70
CA GLY A 126 -2.56 -16.41 5.28
C GLY A 126 -1.60 -15.84 4.24
N GLN A 127 -0.78 -14.90 4.69
CA GLN A 127 0.26 -14.28 3.90
C GLN A 127 1.40 -15.28 3.61
N ARG A 128 1.86 -15.38 2.37
CA ARG A 128 2.85 -16.35 1.92
C ARG A 128 4.03 -15.76 1.17
N ILE A 129 3.85 -14.60 0.52
CA ILE A 129 4.91 -13.93 -0.23
C ILE A 129 5.84 -13.21 0.73
N ASP A 130 7.10 -13.68 0.80
CA ASP A 130 8.15 -13.09 1.63
C ASP A 130 8.95 -12.03 0.88
N GLU A 131 9.16 -12.21 -0.45
CA GLU A 131 9.88 -11.24 -1.26
C GLU A 131 9.37 -11.23 -2.71
N ALA A 132 9.30 -10.03 -3.29
CA ALA A 132 9.08 -9.84 -4.72
C ALA A 132 9.96 -8.71 -5.27
N VAL A 133 10.39 -8.88 -6.52
CA VAL A 133 11.16 -7.89 -7.29
C VAL A 133 10.27 -7.31 -8.36
N VAL A 134 10.29 -5.98 -8.50
CA VAL A 134 9.58 -5.27 -9.55
C VAL A 134 10.59 -4.73 -10.56
N THR A 135 10.40 -5.09 -11.81
CA THR A 135 11.20 -4.56 -12.92
C THR A 135 10.36 -3.76 -13.89
N SER A 136 10.96 -2.79 -14.54
CA SER A 136 10.38 -2.03 -15.65
C SER A 136 11.16 -2.25 -16.94
N CYS A 137 10.47 -2.10 -18.07
CA CYS A 137 11.07 -2.19 -19.39
C CYS A 137 10.37 -1.20 -20.33
N VAL A 138 11.17 -0.53 -21.16
CA VAL A 138 10.69 0.13 -22.38
C VAL A 138 11.02 -0.80 -23.56
N GLU A 139 10.15 -0.88 -24.55
CA GLU A 139 10.38 -1.73 -25.73
C GLU A 139 11.73 -1.43 -26.36
N GLY A 140 12.49 -2.49 -26.65
CA GLY A 140 13.85 -2.39 -27.19
C GLY A 140 14.95 -2.12 -26.17
N THR A 141 14.65 -2.01 -24.88
CA THR A 141 15.61 -1.87 -23.79
C THR A 141 15.60 -3.10 -22.88
N GLY A 142 16.67 -3.28 -22.07
CA GLY A 142 16.71 -4.31 -21.04
C GLY A 142 15.74 -4.03 -19.87
N GLU A 143 15.48 -5.04 -19.05
CA GLU A 143 14.74 -4.87 -17.80
C GLU A 143 15.61 -4.19 -16.75
N GLN A 144 14.99 -3.28 -15.98
CA GLN A 144 15.61 -2.58 -14.87
C GLN A 144 14.83 -2.87 -13.60
N GLU A 145 15.49 -3.30 -12.53
CA GLU A 145 14.87 -3.35 -11.19
C GLU A 145 14.56 -1.94 -10.72
N ILE A 146 13.29 -1.72 -10.35
CA ILE A 146 12.77 -0.43 -9.86
C ILE A 146 12.31 -0.48 -8.40
N ALA A 147 12.07 -1.68 -7.90
CA ALA A 147 11.76 -1.89 -6.49
C ALA A 147 11.97 -3.35 -6.08
N ARG A 148 12.24 -3.52 -4.79
CA ARG A 148 12.23 -4.80 -4.09
C ARG A 148 11.38 -4.66 -2.84
N VAL A 149 10.45 -5.58 -2.64
CA VAL A 149 9.51 -5.53 -1.53
C VAL A 149 9.60 -6.80 -0.69
N HIS A 150 9.45 -6.63 0.61
CA HIS A 150 9.36 -7.71 1.56
C HIS A 150 7.93 -7.73 2.11
N CYS A 151 7.30 -8.89 2.11
CA CYS A 151 5.92 -9.11 2.53
C CYS A 151 4.91 -8.36 1.65
N VAL A 152 4.08 -9.05 0.92
CA VAL A 152 2.98 -8.46 0.15
C VAL A 152 1.73 -8.38 1.02
N GLY A 153 1.17 -9.51 1.44
CA GLY A 153 -0.06 -9.56 2.21
C GLY A 153 -1.27 -9.03 1.44
N TYR A 154 -2.30 -8.62 2.16
CA TYR A 154 -3.54 -8.17 1.50
C TYR A 154 -3.34 -6.93 0.61
N ARG A 155 -2.34 -6.10 0.92
CA ARG A 155 -1.95 -4.96 0.06
C ARG A 155 -0.54 -4.46 0.34
N ARG A 156 0.22 -4.27 -0.74
CA ARG A 156 1.50 -3.57 -0.75
C ARG A 156 1.46 -2.45 -1.78
N ILE A 157 1.62 -1.20 -1.33
CA ILE A 157 1.78 -0.02 -2.20
C ILE A 157 3.27 0.30 -2.29
N VAL A 158 3.84 0.12 -3.47
CA VAL A 158 5.23 0.43 -3.78
C VAL A 158 5.27 1.80 -4.45
N THR A 159 5.49 2.85 -3.66
CA THR A 159 5.70 4.20 -4.21
C THR A 159 7.13 4.30 -4.73
N LEU A 160 7.31 4.65 -5.99
CA LEU A 160 8.63 4.83 -6.59
C LEU A 160 9.21 6.18 -6.16
N GLU A 161 10.51 6.22 -5.80
CA GLU A 161 11.21 7.46 -5.47
C GLU A 161 11.21 8.43 -6.66
N LYS A 162 11.35 7.90 -7.86
CA LYS A 162 11.23 8.62 -9.12
C LYS A 162 10.28 7.87 -10.03
N PRO A 163 9.30 8.55 -10.64
CA PRO A 163 8.44 7.93 -11.64
C PRO A 163 9.28 7.35 -12.79
N VAL A 164 8.85 6.20 -13.30
CA VAL A 164 9.49 5.54 -14.43
C VAL A 164 8.55 5.49 -15.63
N THR A 165 9.08 5.70 -16.83
CA THR A 165 8.31 5.46 -18.05
C THR A 165 8.56 4.01 -18.49
N ALA A 166 7.48 3.26 -18.73
CA ALA A 166 7.56 1.85 -19.10
C ALA A 166 6.45 1.46 -20.08
N THR A 167 6.71 0.46 -20.90
CA THR A 167 5.73 -0.29 -21.68
C THR A 167 5.34 -1.59 -21.00
N ARG A 168 6.17 -2.02 -20.02
CA ARG A 168 5.96 -3.26 -19.29
C ARG A 168 6.48 -3.13 -17.84
N ILE A 169 5.68 -3.62 -16.90
CA ILE A 169 6.09 -3.86 -15.51
C ILE A 169 6.01 -5.36 -15.28
N ARG A 170 7.03 -5.91 -14.63
CA ARG A 170 7.04 -7.32 -14.21
C ARG A 170 7.25 -7.40 -12.71
N VAL A 171 6.46 -8.23 -12.06
CA VAL A 171 6.59 -8.57 -10.64
C VAL A 171 6.99 -10.04 -10.56
N THR A 172 8.17 -10.30 -10.03
CA THR A 172 8.68 -11.66 -9.81
C THR A 172 8.70 -11.95 -8.33
N VAL A 173 7.93 -12.94 -7.87
CA VAL A 173 8.02 -13.44 -6.50
C VAL A 173 9.28 -14.29 -6.38
N THR A 174 10.22 -13.82 -5.56
CA THR A 174 11.54 -14.46 -5.40
C THR A 174 11.61 -15.34 -4.16
N ALA A 175 10.73 -15.09 -3.17
CA ALA A 175 10.61 -15.95 -1.98
C ALA A 175 9.16 -16.04 -1.51
N SER A 176 8.71 -17.23 -1.20
CA SER A 176 7.41 -17.53 -0.60
C SER A 176 7.49 -18.76 0.29
N ARG A 177 6.63 -18.83 1.31
CA ARG A 177 6.60 -19.95 2.28
C ARG A 177 5.91 -21.19 1.73
N GLN A 178 4.92 -20.99 0.84
CA GLN A 178 4.12 -22.02 0.17
C GLN A 178 3.61 -21.45 -1.14
N GLY A 179 2.76 -22.19 -1.86
CA GLY A 179 2.05 -21.68 -3.03
C GLY A 179 1.30 -20.38 -2.68
N PHE A 180 1.40 -19.39 -3.53
CA PHE A 180 0.80 -18.06 -3.37
C PHE A 180 -0.06 -17.72 -4.57
N TYR A 181 -0.91 -16.69 -4.41
CA TYR A 181 -1.68 -16.11 -5.49
C TYR A 181 -1.73 -14.58 -5.33
N LEU A 182 -1.26 -13.87 -6.35
CA LEU A 182 -1.45 -12.42 -6.45
C LEU A 182 -2.83 -12.13 -7.04
N ALA A 183 -3.77 -11.80 -6.17
CA ALA A 183 -5.17 -11.52 -6.56
C ALA A 183 -5.25 -10.32 -7.49
N ASP A 184 -4.49 -9.25 -7.20
CA ASP A 184 -4.37 -8.12 -8.10
C ASP A 184 -2.93 -7.56 -8.12
N VAL A 185 -2.55 -7.06 -9.29
CA VAL A 185 -1.31 -6.30 -9.51
C VAL A 185 -1.65 -5.18 -10.49
N TYR A 186 -1.36 -3.94 -10.14
CA TYR A 186 -1.60 -2.82 -11.02
C TYR A 186 -0.60 -1.67 -10.82
N ALA A 187 -0.40 -0.91 -11.88
CA ALA A 187 0.39 0.31 -11.86
C ALA A 187 -0.51 1.54 -11.67
N VAL A 188 0.03 2.57 -11.02
CA VAL A 188 -0.63 3.85 -10.77
C VAL A 188 0.18 4.95 -11.41
N ARG A 189 -0.49 5.85 -12.16
CA ARG A 189 0.18 7.03 -12.75
C ARG A 189 0.81 7.91 -11.68
N ALA A 190 1.91 8.55 -12.06
CA ALA A 190 2.57 9.57 -11.25
C ALA A 190 1.72 10.82 -11.06
#